data_5112d494fe5101e0f82b64d8e69c6fa7
#
_entry.id   5112d494fe5101e0f82b64d8e69c6fa7
#
_cell.length_a   1.000
_cell.length_b   1.000
_cell.length_c   1.000
_cell.angle_alpha   90.00
_cell.angle_beta   90.00
_cell.angle_gamma   90.00
#
_symmetry.space_group_name_H-M   'P 1'
#
loop_
_entity.id
_entity.type
_entity.pdbx_description
1 polymer ?
#
loop_
_entity_poly.entity_id
_entity_poly.type
_entity_poly.pdbx_seq_one_letter_code
_entity_poly.pdbx_strand_id
1 'polypeptide(L)'
;MKEKTYVDDVDRSIYDIRNEEKDVYRVQEGLDASIVEKISKEKNDPAWMTMFRLQSLQIYNELKVPDWGPSIDGLDMSHIATYVRPNTKMSAKWSEVPEDIKDTFEKLGIPQAERKSLAGVGAQYDSELVYHNVREEVAAQGVVYTDMESALKGEYADMVRKYFMKLVRPNDHKFAALHGAVWSGGSFVYVPPGVSVEIPLQSYFRLNAPGAGQFEHTLIIVDEGADLHFIEGCSAPKYNVANLHAGCVELFVKKNARLRYSTIENWSKNMYNLNTKRAMVEDLSLIHISEPTRRR
;
A
#
# COMPACT_ATOMS: atom_id res chain seq x y z
N MET A 1 43.24 -1.20 -12.61
CA MET A 1 42.15 -0.61 -11.84
C MET A 1 40.83 -1.08 -12.46
N LYS A 2 39.95 -1.75 -11.73
CA LYS A 2 38.63 -2.06 -12.25
C LYS A 2 37.85 -0.75 -12.31
N GLU A 3 37.36 -0.35 -13.47
CA GLU A 3 36.47 0.79 -13.60
C GLU A 3 35.25 0.62 -12.69
N LYS A 4 34.94 1.67 -11.94
CA LYS A 4 33.71 1.69 -11.15
C LYS A 4 32.52 1.64 -12.12
N THR A 5 31.72 0.59 -12.07
CA THR A 5 30.54 0.40 -12.89
C THR A 5 29.24 0.97 -12.27
N TYR A 6 29.36 1.79 -11.23
CA TYR A 6 28.22 2.43 -10.57
C TYR A 6 28.39 3.96 -10.57
N VAL A 7 27.29 4.65 -10.70
CA VAL A 7 27.21 6.11 -10.54
C VAL A 7 27.44 6.43 -9.08
N ASP A 8 28.28 7.42 -8.77
CA ASP A 8 28.45 7.93 -7.41
C ASP A 8 27.10 8.33 -6.81
N ASP A 9 26.97 8.25 -5.50
CA ASP A 9 25.70 8.38 -4.79
C ASP A 9 24.86 9.56 -5.29
N VAL A 10 23.69 9.23 -5.82
CA VAL A 10 22.68 10.25 -6.12
C VAL A 10 22.30 10.94 -4.81
N ASP A 11 22.32 12.26 -4.80
CA ASP A 11 21.86 13.03 -3.67
C ASP A 11 20.41 12.64 -3.34
N ARG A 12 20.21 12.09 -2.16
CA ARG A 12 18.92 11.61 -1.67
C ARG A 12 18.29 12.56 -0.68
N SER A 13 18.91 13.70 -0.41
CA SER A 13 18.41 14.67 0.58
C SER A 13 16.96 15.08 0.33
N ILE A 14 16.54 15.15 -0.95
CA ILE A 14 15.16 15.45 -1.33
C ILE A 14 14.16 14.34 -0.92
N TYR A 15 14.64 13.10 -0.73
CA TYR A 15 13.80 11.96 -0.33
C TYR A 15 13.82 11.73 1.19
N ASP A 16 14.77 12.31 1.90
CA ASP A 16 14.93 12.19 3.35
C ASP A 16 14.14 13.27 4.13
N ILE A 17 13.15 13.88 3.47
CA ILE A 17 12.23 14.85 4.10
C ILE A 17 11.51 14.16 5.25
N ARG A 18 11.54 14.79 6.41
CA ARG A 18 10.86 14.34 7.63
C ARG A 18 9.93 15.43 8.10
N ASN A 19 8.68 15.06 8.34
CA ASN A 19 7.77 15.93 9.06
C ASN A 19 7.88 15.66 10.55
N GLU A 20 7.52 16.65 11.37
CA GLU A 20 7.34 16.43 12.80
C GLU A 20 6.29 15.33 13.02
N GLU A 21 6.52 14.48 14.02
CA GLU A 21 5.54 13.50 14.44
C GLU A 21 4.34 14.21 15.05
N LYS A 22 3.20 14.16 14.37
CA LYS A 22 1.92 14.74 14.78
C LYS A 22 0.82 13.70 14.71
N ASP A 23 1.16 12.46 15.08
CA ASP A 23 0.19 11.39 15.15
C ASP A 23 -0.85 11.65 16.25
N VAL A 24 -2.11 11.41 15.92
CA VAL A 24 -3.24 11.49 16.87
C VAL A 24 -3.38 10.20 17.66
N TYR A 25 -2.96 9.10 17.04
CA TYR A 25 -3.05 7.79 17.62
C TYR A 25 -1.95 6.88 17.10
N ARG A 26 -1.27 6.22 18.03
CA ARG A 26 -0.26 5.20 17.74
C ARG A 26 -0.54 3.99 18.64
N VAL A 27 -0.62 2.80 18.06
CA VAL A 27 -0.70 1.60 18.87
C VAL A 27 0.61 1.36 19.61
N GLN A 28 0.54 0.66 20.72
CA GLN A 28 1.74 0.20 21.42
C GLN A 28 2.59 -0.66 20.47
N GLU A 29 3.90 -0.55 20.59
CA GLU A 29 4.84 -1.40 19.86
C GLU A 29 4.61 -2.87 20.19
N GLY A 30 4.91 -3.74 19.23
CA GLY A 30 4.67 -5.17 19.33
C GLY A 30 3.45 -5.64 18.56
N LEU A 31 3.06 -6.89 18.82
CA LEU A 31 1.94 -7.53 18.14
C LEU A 31 1.28 -8.57 19.05
N ASP A 32 0.06 -8.29 19.47
CA ASP A 32 -0.79 -9.19 20.22
C ASP A 32 -2.28 -9.00 19.86
N ALA A 33 -3.17 -9.80 20.45
CA ALA A 33 -4.60 -9.73 20.17
C ALA A 33 -5.19 -8.35 20.54
N SER A 34 -4.72 -7.72 21.62
CA SER A 34 -5.25 -6.42 22.05
C SER A 34 -4.90 -5.31 21.06
N ILE A 35 -3.71 -5.37 20.45
CA ILE A 35 -3.28 -4.45 19.39
C ILE A 35 -4.16 -4.62 18.15
N VAL A 36 -4.37 -5.86 17.72
CA VAL A 36 -5.21 -6.18 16.56
C VAL A 36 -6.67 -5.73 16.78
N GLU A 37 -7.22 -5.95 17.96
CA GLU A 37 -8.56 -5.47 18.32
C GLU A 37 -8.66 -3.93 18.34
N LYS A 38 -7.62 -3.25 18.83
CA LYS A 38 -7.55 -1.78 18.80
C LYS A 38 -7.52 -1.25 17.35
N ILE A 39 -6.71 -1.85 16.47
CA ILE A 39 -6.69 -1.49 15.04
C ILE A 39 -8.07 -1.70 14.44
N SER A 40 -8.68 -2.86 14.64
CA SER A 40 -10.00 -3.18 14.12
C SER A 40 -11.08 -2.18 14.59
N LYS A 41 -11.02 -1.78 15.86
CA LYS A 41 -11.91 -0.77 16.44
C LYS A 41 -11.69 0.61 15.83
N GLU A 42 -10.43 1.06 15.70
CA GLU A 42 -10.09 2.34 15.07
C GLU A 42 -10.58 2.40 13.61
N LYS A 43 -10.47 1.29 12.90
CA LYS A 43 -10.92 1.15 11.51
C LYS A 43 -12.44 0.97 11.37
N ASN A 44 -13.17 0.75 12.47
CA ASN A 44 -14.59 0.38 12.46
C ASN A 44 -14.84 -0.82 11.52
N ASP A 45 -14.05 -1.86 11.67
CA ASP A 45 -14.16 -3.06 10.85
C ASP A 45 -15.49 -3.78 11.04
N PRO A 46 -16.07 -4.36 9.99
CA PRO A 46 -17.17 -5.30 10.15
C PRO A 46 -16.69 -6.56 10.90
N ALA A 47 -17.60 -7.21 11.62
CA ALA A 47 -17.28 -8.35 12.50
C ALA A 47 -16.46 -9.46 11.81
N TRP A 48 -16.74 -9.76 10.53
CA TRP A 48 -15.97 -10.77 9.80
C TRP A 48 -14.51 -10.36 9.58
N MET A 49 -14.22 -9.06 9.43
CA MET A 49 -12.85 -8.57 9.26
C MET A 49 -12.10 -8.61 10.59
N THR A 50 -12.74 -8.27 11.70
CA THR A 50 -12.16 -8.43 13.04
C THR A 50 -11.76 -9.89 13.28
N MET A 51 -12.64 -10.84 12.97
CA MET A 51 -12.36 -12.27 13.08
C MET A 51 -11.21 -12.70 12.15
N PHE A 52 -11.20 -12.20 10.92
CA PHE A 52 -10.14 -12.48 9.95
C PHE A 52 -8.76 -12.00 10.45
N ARG A 53 -8.69 -10.80 11.04
CA ARG A 53 -7.47 -10.27 11.64
C ARG A 53 -6.95 -11.16 12.77
N LEU A 54 -7.83 -11.54 13.70
CA LEU A 54 -7.44 -12.40 14.84
C LEU A 54 -7.01 -13.79 14.39
N GLN A 55 -7.67 -14.38 13.40
CA GLN A 55 -7.24 -15.63 12.78
C GLN A 55 -5.87 -15.50 12.11
N SER A 56 -5.64 -14.39 11.41
CA SER A 56 -4.34 -14.10 10.80
C SER A 56 -3.24 -13.95 11.83
N LEU A 57 -3.52 -13.33 12.99
CA LEU A 57 -2.58 -13.27 14.12
C LEU A 57 -2.25 -14.66 14.68
N GLN A 58 -3.24 -15.52 14.81
CA GLN A 58 -3.01 -16.90 15.24
C GLN A 58 -2.06 -17.62 14.27
N ILE A 59 -2.32 -17.54 12.97
CA ILE A 59 -1.46 -18.09 11.92
C ILE A 59 -0.04 -17.50 11.99
N TYR A 60 0.07 -16.18 12.21
CA TYR A 60 1.37 -15.52 12.37
C TYR A 60 2.17 -16.13 13.52
N ASN A 61 1.54 -16.43 14.65
CA ASN A 61 2.21 -17.01 15.82
C ASN A 61 2.67 -18.46 15.57
N GLU A 62 1.96 -19.20 14.72
CA GLU A 62 2.28 -20.60 14.38
C GLU A 62 3.37 -20.72 13.30
N LEU A 63 3.43 -19.74 12.37
CA LEU A 63 4.37 -19.80 11.25
C LEU A 63 5.79 -19.37 11.64
N LYS A 64 6.77 -20.07 11.09
CA LYS A 64 8.18 -19.68 11.17
C LYS A 64 8.48 -18.54 10.18
N VAL A 65 9.53 -17.78 10.51
CA VAL A 65 10.11 -16.83 9.56
C VAL A 65 10.60 -17.60 8.34
N PRO A 66 10.30 -17.11 7.11
CA PRO A 66 10.82 -17.75 5.89
C PRO A 66 12.36 -17.72 5.84
N ASP A 67 12.96 -18.79 5.38
CA ASP A 67 14.41 -18.95 5.20
C ASP A 67 14.89 -18.74 3.76
N TRP A 68 13.96 -18.56 2.82
CA TRP A 68 14.24 -18.35 1.40
C TRP A 68 14.48 -16.87 1.00
N GLY A 69 14.28 -15.93 1.93
CA GLY A 69 14.45 -14.49 1.71
C GLY A 69 15.79 -13.95 2.23
N PRO A 70 16.03 -12.64 2.14
CA PRO A 70 17.17 -12.01 2.79
C PRO A 70 17.05 -12.11 4.31
N SER A 71 18.21 -12.04 5.02
CA SER A 71 18.20 -12.00 6.49
C SER A 71 17.41 -10.79 7.01
N ILE A 72 16.61 -11.06 8.02
CA ILE A 72 15.84 -10.06 8.78
C ILE A 72 16.25 -10.05 10.26
N ASP A 73 17.46 -10.50 10.58
CA ASP A 73 17.95 -10.64 11.97
C ASP A 73 17.91 -9.34 12.77
N GLY A 74 17.93 -8.19 12.11
CA GLY A 74 17.79 -6.87 12.75
C GLY A 74 16.35 -6.38 12.90
N LEU A 75 15.34 -7.12 12.46
CA LEU A 75 13.93 -6.77 12.62
C LEU A 75 13.37 -7.36 13.91
N ASP A 76 13.10 -6.50 14.87
CA ASP A 76 12.43 -6.88 16.12
C ASP A 76 11.01 -6.30 16.15
N MET A 77 10.03 -7.17 15.99
CA MET A 77 8.61 -6.78 15.98
C MET A 77 8.13 -6.20 17.32
N SER A 78 8.84 -6.44 18.41
CA SER A 78 8.51 -5.83 19.71
C SER A 78 8.76 -4.33 19.76
N HIS A 79 9.52 -3.79 18.79
CA HIS A 79 9.83 -2.37 18.64
C HIS A 79 9.18 -1.73 17.39
N ILE A 80 8.21 -2.41 16.77
CA ILE A 80 7.47 -1.88 15.62
C ILE A 80 6.04 -1.53 16.04
N ALA A 81 5.65 -0.27 15.87
CA ALA A 81 4.25 0.13 15.94
C ALA A 81 3.55 -0.26 14.64
N THR A 82 2.53 -1.10 14.73
CA THR A 82 1.86 -1.66 13.53
C THR A 82 0.74 -0.78 12.99
N TYR A 83 0.40 0.31 13.67
CA TYR A 83 -0.57 1.28 13.21
C TYR A 83 -0.28 2.68 13.79
N VAL A 84 -0.22 3.67 12.91
CA VAL A 84 -0.02 5.09 13.24
C VAL A 84 -0.99 5.94 12.44
N ARG A 85 -1.88 6.67 13.13
CA ARG A 85 -2.83 7.59 12.51
C ARG A 85 -2.32 9.02 12.59
N PRO A 86 -2.05 9.67 11.43
CA PRO A 86 -1.63 11.08 11.40
C PRO A 86 -2.78 12.00 11.83
N ASN A 87 -2.43 13.22 12.22
CA ASN A 87 -3.41 14.25 12.58
C ASN A 87 -4.06 14.89 11.35
N THR A 88 -4.70 14.07 10.55
CA THR A 88 -5.45 14.52 9.36
C THR A 88 -6.58 13.55 9.05
N LYS A 89 -7.50 14.00 8.20
CA LYS A 89 -8.56 13.15 7.65
C LYS A 89 -8.40 13.09 6.14
N MET A 90 -8.89 12.01 5.54
CA MET A 90 -8.96 11.90 4.10
C MET A 90 -9.80 13.05 3.51
N SER A 91 -9.31 13.65 2.43
CA SER A 91 -10.03 14.65 1.66
C SER A 91 -9.94 14.37 0.16
N ALA A 92 -11.00 14.70 -0.57
CA ALA A 92 -11.00 14.74 -2.04
C ALA A 92 -10.39 16.04 -2.59
N LYS A 93 -10.15 17.04 -1.73
CA LYS A 93 -9.58 18.33 -2.10
C LYS A 93 -8.15 18.45 -1.58
N TRP A 94 -7.21 18.60 -2.48
CA TRP A 94 -5.80 18.79 -2.11
C TRP A 94 -5.56 20.00 -1.18
N SER A 95 -6.35 21.05 -1.33
CA SER A 95 -6.26 22.25 -0.48
C SER A 95 -6.56 21.99 1.00
N GLU A 96 -7.26 20.92 1.32
CA GLU A 96 -7.65 20.55 2.69
C GLU A 96 -6.61 19.62 3.37
N VAL A 97 -5.64 19.09 2.61
CA VAL A 97 -4.52 18.31 3.16
C VAL A 97 -3.59 19.25 3.92
N PRO A 98 -3.06 18.87 5.10
CA PRO A 98 -2.09 19.69 5.85
C PRO A 98 -0.88 20.08 5.00
N GLU A 99 -0.37 21.30 5.20
CA GLU A 99 0.68 21.89 4.36
C GLU A 99 1.97 21.08 4.36
N ASP A 100 2.42 20.63 5.54
CA ASP A 100 3.61 19.80 5.71
C ASP A 100 3.51 18.45 4.95
N ILE A 101 2.33 17.86 4.93
CA ILE A 101 2.05 16.64 4.16
C ILE A 101 2.03 16.96 2.65
N LYS A 102 1.38 18.06 2.25
CA LYS A 102 1.38 18.51 0.84
C LYS A 102 2.79 18.73 0.31
N ASP A 103 3.60 19.46 1.06
CA ASP A 103 5.00 19.74 0.71
C ASP A 103 5.81 18.46 0.53
N THR A 104 5.57 17.49 1.39
CA THR A 104 6.22 16.18 1.29
C THR A 104 5.86 15.47 -0.02
N PHE A 105 4.57 15.38 -0.34
CA PHE A 105 4.13 14.71 -1.57
C PHE A 105 4.52 15.49 -2.83
N GLU A 106 4.49 16.81 -2.81
CA GLU A 106 4.91 17.64 -3.96
C GLU A 106 6.40 17.49 -4.29
N LYS A 107 7.23 17.30 -3.27
CA LYS A 107 8.67 17.08 -3.46
C LYS A 107 9.03 15.65 -3.82
N LEU A 108 8.22 14.68 -3.40
CA LEU A 108 8.56 13.25 -3.47
C LEU A 108 7.92 12.48 -4.62
N GLY A 109 6.98 13.03 -5.35
CA GLY A 109 6.47 12.31 -6.49
C GLY A 109 4.97 12.44 -6.78
N ILE A 110 4.26 13.42 -6.19
CA ILE A 110 2.91 13.79 -6.63
C ILE A 110 2.84 15.31 -6.88
N PRO A 111 3.69 15.86 -7.75
CA PRO A 111 3.62 17.29 -8.08
C PRO A 111 2.28 17.63 -8.70
N GLN A 112 1.90 18.90 -8.63
CA GLN A 112 0.63 19.39 -9.16
C GLN A 112 0.38 18.99 -10.62
N ALA A 113 1.45 18.95 -11.43
CA ALA A 113 1.35 18.57 -12.85
C ALA A 113 0.89 17.10 -13.00
N GLU A 114 1.40 16.18 -12.17
CA GLU A 114 0.99 14.78 -12.20
C GLU A 114 -0.46 14.61 -11.72
N ARG A 115 -0.85 15.25 -10.61
CA ARG A 115 -2.25 15.22 -10.14
C ARG A 115 -3.25 15.67 -11.19
N LYS A 116 -2.87 16.66 -12.04
CA LYS A 116 -3.72 17.16 -13.11
C LYS A 116 -3.72 16.27 -14.36
N SER A 117 -2.68 15.50 -14.58
CA SER A 117 -2.54 14.65 -15.78
C SER A 117 -3.09 13.24 -15.58
N LEU A 118 -3.11 12.72 -14.35
CA LEU A 118 -3.56 11.36 -14.03
C LEU A 118 -5.10 11.22 -13.99
N ALA A 119 -5.60 10.02 -14.24
CA ALA A 119 -7.03 9.70 -14.16
C ALA A 119 -7.56 9.66 -12.72
N GLY A 120 -6.69 9.41 -11.76
CA GLY A 120 -6.98 9.46 -10.34
C GLY A 120 -5.70 9.33 -9.53
N VAL A 121 -5.71 9.91 -8.32
CA VAL A 121 -4.56 9.91 -7.41
C VAL A 121 -5.02 9.62 -5.99
N GLY A 122 -4.34 8.71 -5.33
CA GLY A 122 -4.43 8.45 -3.90
C GLY A 122 -3.11 8.75 -3.20
N ALA A 123 -3.16 9.32 -2.00
CA ALA A 123 -1.98 9.57 -1.18
C ALA A 123 -2.23 9.07 0.25
N GLN A 124 -1.38 8.15 0.68
CA GLN A 124 -1.38 7.63 2.04
C GLN A 124 -0.17 8.15 2.81
N TYR A 125 -0.40 8.53 4.06
CA TYR A 125 0.63 8.97 4.98
C TYR A 125 0.54 8.11 6.25
N ASP A 126 1.61 7.42 6.57
CA ASP A 126 1.64 6.37 7.59
C ASP A 126 0.55 5.31 7.35
N SER A 127 -0.37 5.10 8.28
CA SER A 127 -1.40 4.07 8.16
C SER A 127 -2.72 4.55 7.53
N GLU A 128 -2.81 5.81 7.09
CA GLU A 128 -4.08 6.39 6.62
C GLU A 128 -3.98 7.06 5.26
N LEU A 129 -5.04 6.90 4.45
CA LEU A 129 -5.22 7.69 3.25
C LEU A 129 -5.55 9.14 3.65
N VAL A 130 -4.82 10.10 3.10
CA VAL A 130 -4.96 11.53 3.41
C VAL A 130 -5.56 12.33 2.25
N TYR A 131 -5.40 11.83 1.04
CA TYR A 131 -5.96 12.41 -0.16
C TYR A 131 -6.40 11.34 -1.13
N HIS A 132 -7.55 11.54 -1.78
CA HIS A 132 -8.03 10.68 -2.84
C HIS A 132 -8.89 11.47 -3.82
N ASN A 133 -8.63 11.31 -5.10
CA ASN A 133 -9.44 11.90 -6.16
C ASN A 133 -9.43 11.00 -7.41
N VAL A 134 -10.54 10.92 -8.10
CA VAL A 134 -10.69 10.30 -9.42
C VAL A 134 -11.43 11.26 -10.33
N ARG A 135 -11.06 11.32 -11.61
CA ARG A 135 -11.72 12.17 -12.58
C ARG A 135 -13.15 11.72 -12.84
N GLU A 136 -14.06 12.68 -12.96
CA GLU A 136 -15.49 12.39 -13.19
C GLU A 136 -15.72 11.57 -14.47
N GLU A 137 -14.98 11.85 -15.55
CA GLU A 137 -15.09 11.10 -16.80
C GLU A 137 -14.67 9.63 -16.68
N VAL A 138 -13.77 9.31 -15.74
CA VAL A 138 -13.35 7.94 -15.46
C VAL A 138 -14.37 7.25 -14.55
N ALA A 139 -14.84 7.94 -13.53
CA ALA A 139 -15.89 7.43 -12.63
C ALA A 139 -17.22 7.21 -13.39
N ALA A 140 -17.56 8.08 -14.37
CA ALA A 140 -18.75 7.94 -15.20
C ALA A 140 -18.76 6.69 -16.09
N GLN A 141 -17.59 6.09 -16.35
CA GLN A 141 -17.46 4.79 -17.02
C GLN A 141 -17.69 3.59 -16.09
N GLY A 142 -18.00 3.84 -14.82
CA GLY A 142 -18.16 2.81 -13.80
C GLY A 142 -16.83 2.32 -13.19
N VAL A 143 -15.72 2.98 -13.48
CA VAL A 143 -14.43 2.69 -12.84
C VAL A 143 -14.49 3.11 -11.39
N VAL A 144 -14.17 2.19 -10.52
CA VAL A 144 -14.04 2.42 -9.08
C VAL A 144 -12.57 2.54 -8.72
N TYR A 145 -12.23 3.64 -8.07
CA TYR A 145 -10.96 3.81 -7.40
C TYR A 145 -11.23 4.49 -6.06
N THR A 146 -10.94 3.78 -4.97
CA THR A 146 -11.17 4.26 -3.61
C THR A 146 -10.17 3.62 -2.65
N ASP A 147 -10.18 4.02 -1.38
CA ASP A 147 -9.43 3.32 -0.35
C ASP A 147 -10.08 1.98 0.05
N MET A 148 -9.26 1.06 0.57
CA MET A 148 -9.72 -0.28 0.94
C MET A 148 -10.74 -0.27 2.07
N GLU A 149 -10.63 0.63 3.06
CA GLU A 149 -11.58 0.69 4.18
C GLU A 149 -12.95 1.18 3.72
N SER A 150 -13.00 2.14 2.81
CA SER A 150 -14.26 2.60 2.21
C SER A 150 -14.91 1.51 1.37
N ALA A 151 -14.11 0.79 0.55
CA ALA A 151 -14.60 -0.33 -0.23
C ALA A 151 -15.12 -1.47 0.66
N LEU A 152 -14.42 -1.76 1.75
CA LEU A 152 -14.79 -2.81 2.71
C LEU A 152 -16.16 -2.58 3.38
N LYS A 153 -16.54 -1.32 3.59
CA LYS A 153 -17.74 -0.91 4.33
C LYS A 153 -18.86 -0.38 3.45
N GLY A 154 -18.56 -0.03 2.21
CA GLY A 154 -19.48 0.57 1.24
C GLY A 154 -20.17 -0.44 0.33
N GLU A 155 -20.58 0.03 -0.83
CA GLU A 155 -21.29 -0.78 -1.85
C GLU A 155 -20.45 -1.90 -2.43
N TYR A 156 -19.11 -1.84 -2.30
CA TYR A 156 -18.17 -2.86 -2.79
C TYR A 156 -17.80 -3.91 -1.74
N ALA A 157 -18.44 -3.90 -0.56
CA ALA A 157 -18.12 -4.79 0.55
C ALA A 157 -18.15 -6.28 0.17
N ASP A 158 -19.13 -6.72 -0.62
CA ASP A 158 -19.23 -8.10 -1.10
C ASP A 158 -18.10 -8.45 -2.07
N MET A 159 -17.72 -7.51 -2.94
CA MET A 159 -16.60 -7.69 -3.86
C MET A 159 -15.28 -7.79 -3.09
N VAL A 160 -15.04 -6.90 -2.13
CA VAL A 160 -13.88 -6.98 -1.23
C VAL A 160 -13.86 -8.34 -0.52
N ARG A 161 -14.95 -8.76 0.09
CA ARG A 161 -15.05 -10.05 0.78
C ARG A 161 -14.76 -11.25 -0.13
N LYS A 162 -15.12 -11.16 -1.41
CA LYS A 162 -14.86 -12.19 -2.41
C LYS A 162 -13.39 -12.29 -2.79
N TYR A 163 -12.66 -11.18 -2.87
CA TYR A 163 -11.32 -11.13 -3.45
C TYR A 163 -10.19 -10.89 -2.43
N PHE A 164 -10.47 -10.24 -1.30
CA PHE A 164 -9.47 -9.87 -0.29
C PHE A 164 -8.73 -11.09 0.26
N MET A 165 -7.42 -11.06 0.19
CA MET A 165 -6.49 -12.11 0.62
C MET A 165 -6.85 -13.52 0.08
N LYS A 166 -7.23 -13.56 -1.21
CA LYS A 166 -7.48 -14.83 -1.92
C LYS A 166 -6.28 -15.30 -2.72
N LEU A 167 -5.46 -14.40 -3.23
CA LEU A 167 -4.21 -14.73 -3.90
C LEU A 167 -3.05 -14.82 -2.91
N VAL A 168 -2.97 -13.87 -1.97
CA VAL A 168 -1.99 -13.86 -0.89
C VAL A 168 -2.70 -14.26 0.39
N ARG A 169 -2.68 -15.56 0.71
CA ARG A 169 -3.39 -16.09 1.89
C ARG A 169 -2.55 -15.93 3.16
N PRO A 170 -3.17 -15.72 4.34
CA PRO A 170 -2.43 -15.61 5.61
C PRO A 170 -1.49 -16.78 5.89
N ASN A 171 -1.83 -18.00 5.44
CA ASN A 171 -1.02 -19.20 5.66
C ASN A 171 0.10 -19.42 4.64
N ASP A 172 0.29 -18.51 3.68
CA ASP A 172 1.36 -18.64 2.68
C ASP A 172 2.75 -18.44 3.31
N HIS A 173 2.89 -17.47 4.20
CA HIS A 173 4.10 -17.22 4.99
C HIS A 173 3.81 -16.21 6.12
N LYS A 174 4.73 -16.14 7.08
CA LYS A 174 4.59 -15.33 8.30
C LYS A 174 4.23 -13.87 8.05
N PHE A 175 4.79 -13.23 7.02
CA PHE A 175 4.52 -11.81 6.71
C PHE A 175 3.18 -11.60 6.01
N ALA A 176 2.65 -12.59 5.28
CA ALA A 176 1.28 -12.56 4.80
C ALA A 176 0.28 -12.66 5.97
N ALA A 177 0.57 -13.49 6.96
CA ALA A 177 -0.22 -13.57 8.19
C ALA A 177 -0.16 -12.25 8.99
N LEU A 178 1.04 -11.65 9.13
CA LEU A 178 1.22 -10.34 9.75
C LEU A 178 0.36 -9.28 9.04
N HIS A 179 0.47 -9.23 7.71
CA HIS A 179 -0.35 -8.31 6.90
C HIS A 179 -1.85 -8.49 7.18
N GLY A 180 -2.34 -9.73 7.12
CA GLY A 180 -3.75 -10.03 7.41
C GLY A 180 -4.23 -9.57 8.79
N ALA A 181 -3.34 -9.59 9.79
CA ALA A 181 -3.66 -9.16 11.16
C ALA A 181 -3.72 -7.64 11.32
N VAL A 182 -2.82 -6.88 10.65
CA VAL A 182 -2.63 -5.45 10.94
C VAL A 182 -2.78 -4.52 9.75
N TRP A 183 -3.23 -5.00 8.60
CA TRP A 183 -3.34 -4.18 7.40
C TRP A 183 -4.14 -2.89 7.65
N SER A 184 -3.74 -1.83 6.99
CA SER A 184 -4.41 -0.51 7.04
C SER A 184 -4.06 0.30 5.79
N GLY A 185 -5.05 1.01 5.25
CA GLY A 185 -4.90 1.78 4.04
C GLY A 185 -4.80 0.90 2.78
N GLY A 186 -4.30 1.49 1.72
CA GLY A 186 -4.19 0.86 0.42
C GLY A 186 -5.32 1.23 -0.53
N SER A 187 -5.36 0.58 -1.69
CA SER A 187 -6.22 0.96 -2.80
C SER A 187 -7.13 -0.16 -3.24
N PHE A 188 -8.38 0.17 -3.47
CA PHE A 188 -9.34 -0.69 -4.16
C PHE A 188 -9.62 -0.12 -5.56
N VAL A 189 -9.38 -0.94 -6.59
CA VAL A 189 -9.64 -0.56 -7.99
C VAL A 189 -10.49 -1.64 -8.66
N TYR A 190 -11.57 -1.23 -9.28
CA TYR A 190 -12.37 -2.08 -10.15
C TYR A 190 -12.59 -1.39 -11.50
N VAL A 191 -12.23 -2.07 -12.58
CA VAL A 191 -12.49 -1.61 -13.94
C VAL A 191 -13.54 -2.53 -14.57
N PRO A 192 -14.73 -2.02 -14.93
CA PRO A 192 -15.82 -2.83 -15.48
C PRO A 192 -15.48 -3.46 -16.83
N PRO A 193 -16.24 -4.48 -17.27
CA PRO A 193 -16.00 -5.15 -18.54
C PRO A 193 -15.93 -4.19 -19.73
N GLY A 194 -14.92 -4.38 -20.59
CA GLY A 194 -14.72 -3.61 -21.82
C GLY A 194 -14.31 -2.16 -21.66
N VAL A 195 -14.10 -1.68 -20.43
CA VAL A 195 -13.68 -0.29 -20.17
C VAL A 195 -12.16 -0.16 -20.30
N SER A 196 -11.70 0.84 -21.04
CA SER A 196 -10.28 1.19 -21.19
C SER A 196 -9.97 2.49 -20.47
N VAL A 197 -9.11 2.41 -19.44
CA VAL A 197 -8.61 3.57 -18.71
C VAL A 197 -7.29 4.01 -19.35
N GLU A 198 -7.36 4.96 -20.29
CA GLU A 198 -6.20 5.38 -21.09
C GLU A 198 -5.12 6.09 -20.27
N ILE A 199 -5.54 6.87 -19.27
CA ILE A 199 -4.65 7.64 -18.40
C ILE A 199 -4.43 6.85 -17.09
N PRO A 200 -3.20 6.73 -16.59
CA PRO A 200 -2.94 5.93 -15.38
C PRO A 200 -3.69 6.43 -14.14
N LEU A 201 -4.05 5.48 -13.28
CA LEU A 201 -4.35 5.73 -11.87
C LEU A 201 -3.05 5.61 -11.06
N GLN A 202 -2.91 6.38 -9.99
CA GLN A 202 -1.71 6.33 -9.15
C GLN A 202 -2.06 6.35 -7.66
N SER A 203 -1.38 5.51 -6.88
CA SER A 203 -1.30 5.60 -5.42
C SER A 203 0.11 5.93 -4.99
N TYR A 204 0.25 6.72 -3.93
CA TYR A 204 1.54 7.01 -3.31
C TYR A 204 1.47 6.78 -1.80
N PHE A 205 2.40 5.98 -1.29
CA PHE A 205 2.49 5.59 0.12
C PHE A 205 3.74 6.18 0.75
N ARG A 206 3.57 6.96 1.82
CA ARG A 206 4.66 7.54 2.59
C ARG A 206 4.62 7.07 4.03
N LEU A 207 5.63 6.34 4.48
CA LEU A 207 5.85 6.05 5.89
C LEU A 207 6.75 7.13 6.48
N ASN A 208 6.21 7.96 7.37
CA ASN A 208 6.95 9.03 8.04
C ASN A 208 7.28 8.71 9.51
N ALA A 209 6.51 7.87 10.17
CA ALA A 209 6.70 7.55 11.58
C ALA A 209 7.93 6.63 11.80
N PRO A 210 8.90 7.01 12.66
CA PRO A 210 10.03 6.14 13.02
C PRO A 210 9.57 4.96 13.87
N GLY A 211 10.21 3.80 13.70
CA GLY A 211 9.86 2.57 14.42
C GLY A 211 8.44 2.08 14.13
N ALA A 212 7.90 2.40 12.96
CA ALA A 212 6.57 1.98 12.56
C ALA A 212 6.59 1.03 11.36
N GLY A 213 5.49 0.31 11.19
CA GLY A 213 5.21 -0.50 10.01
C GLY A 213 4.14 0.13 9.12
N GLN A 214 4.22 -0.12 7.82
CA GLN A 214 3.21 0.21 6.82
C GLN A 214 2.72 -1.09 6.18
N PHE A 215 1.40 -1.27 6.13
CA PHE A 215 0.75 -2.54 5.77
C PHE A 215 -0.45 -2.29 4.84
N GLU A 216 -0.25 -1.49 3.80
CA GLU A 216 -1.31 -1.18 2.84
C GLU A 216 -1.72 -2.41 2.02
N HIS A 217 -3.02 -2.50 1.70
CA HIS A 217 -3.58 -3.53 0.85
C HIS A 217 -4.08 -2.96 -0.47
N THR A 218 -3.42 -3.30 -1.56
CA THR A 218 -3.86 -2.91 -2.91
C THR A 218 -4.59 -4.09 -3.56
N LEU A 219 -5.87 -3.91 -3.86
CA LEU A 219 -6.71 -4.89 -4.56
C LEU A 219 -7.18 -4.30 -5.89
N ILE A 220 -6.73 -4.88 -7.00
CA ILE A 220 -7.07 -4.44 -8.35
C ILE A 220 -7.79 -5.55 -9.09
N ILE A 221 -8.97 -5.25 -9.62
CA ILE A 221 -9.78 -6.15 -10.45
C ILE A 221 -10.00 -5.48 -11.79
N VAL A 222 -9.40 -6.02 -12.85
CA VAL A 222 -9.61 -5.59 -14.24
C VAL A 222 -10.48 -6.62 -14.90
N ASP A 223 -11.74 -6.27 -15.16
CA ASP A 223 -12.76 -7.20 -15.62
C ASP A 223 -12.62 -7.53 -17.11
N GLU A 224 -13.44 -8.40 -17.64
CA GLU A 224 -13.30 -8.98 -18.98
C GLU A 224 -13.16 -7.90 -20.07
N GLY A 225 -12.08 -8.00 -20.86
CA GLY A 225 -11.79 -7.06 -21.95
C GLY A 225 -11.42 -5.63 -21.55
N ALA A 226 -11.24 -5.37 -20.27
CA ALA A 226 -10.87 -4.05 -19.75
C ALA A 226 -9.36 -3.79 -19.80
N ASP A 227 -8.95 -2.53 -19.72
CA ASP A 227 -7.56 -2.09 -19.76
C ASP A 227 -7.27 -1.06 -18.68
N LEU A 228 -6.17 -1.26 -17.93
CA LEU A 228 -5.73 -0.36 -16.87
C LEU A 228 -4.21 -0.24 -16.83
N HIS A 229 -3.71 0.97 -16.62
CA HIS A 229 -2.37 1.22 -16.10
C HIS A 229 -2.48 1.79 -14.68
N PHE A 230 -1.91 1.07 -13.71
CA PHE A 230 -1.82 1.50 -12.32
C PHE A 230 -0.37 1.73 -11.90
N ILE A 231 -0.10 2.85 -11.25
CA ILE A 231 1.23 3.24 -10.76
C ILE A 231 1.18 3.29 -9.23
N GLU A 232 2.13 2.63 -8.59
CA GLU A 232 2.28 2.66 -7.14
C GLU A 232 3.64 3.22 -6.76
N GLY A 233 3.66 4.24 -5.93
CA GLY A 233 4.88 4.84 -5.39
C GLY A 233 4.97 4.61 -3.88
N CYS A 234 6.14 4.20 -3.39
CA CYS A 234 6.36 3.98 -1.97
C CYS A 234 7.67 4.64 -1.52
N SER A 235 7.65 5.29 -0.36
CA SER A 235 8.88 5.88 0.19
C SER A 235 8.86 6.01 1.71
N ALA A 236 10.07 6.07 2.29
CA ALA A 236 10.28 6.44 3.69
C ALA A 236 11.57 7.25 3.83
N PRO A 237 11.64 8.22 4.78
CA PRO A 237 12.87 8.90 5.09
C PRO A 237 13.84 7.95 5.80
N LYS A 238 15.08 8.36 5.92
CA LYS A 238 16.11 7.62 6.65
C LYS A 238 15.98 7.89 8.15
N TYR A 239 15.74 6.84 8.93
CA TYR A 239 15.78 6.86 10.40
C TYR A 239 16.93 6.01 10.93
N ASN A 240 17.31 6.22 12.19
CA ASN A 240 18.31 5.40 12.89
C ASN A 240 17.69 4.17 13.59
N VAL A 241 16.44 3.88 13.29
CA VAL A 241 15.67 2.76 13.80
C VAL A 241 15.13 1.94 12.64
N ALA A 242 14.83 0.66 12.89
CA ALA A 242 14.19 -0.18 11.90
C ALA A 242 12.77 0.29 11.61
N ASN A 243 12.39 0.27 10.35
CA ASN A 243 11.02 0.41 9.89
C ASN A 243 10.65 -0.81 9.06
N LEU A 244 9.38 -1.15 9.01
CA LEU A 244 8.87 -2.30 8.27
C LEU A 244 7.86 -1.86 7.20
N HIS A 245 7.99 -2.39 6.01
CA HIS A 245 6.97 -2.32 4.98
C HIS A 245 6.57 -3.75 4.59
N ALA A 246 5.36 -4.14 4.88
CA ALA A 246 4.82 -5.45 4.53
C ALA A 246 3.42 -5.29 3.90
N GLY A 247 3.38 -4.55 2.79
CA GLY A 247 2.20 -4.37 1.96
C GLY A 247 1.80 -5.65 1.22
N CYS A 248 0.57 -5.69 0.77
CA CYS A 248 0.02 -6.78 -0.02
C CYS A 248 -0.66 -6.24 -1.27
N VAL A 249 -0.33 -6.82 -2.43
CA VAL A 249 -0.94 -6.48 -3.71
C VAL A 249 -1.55 -7.71 -4.35
N GLU A 250 -2.85 -7.65 -4.62
CA GLU A 250 -3.59 -8.71 -5.30
C GLU A 250 -4.18 -8.17 -6.61
N LEU A 251 -3.78 -8.77 -7.72
CA LEU A 251 -4.16 -8.35 -9.07
C LEU A 251 -4.99 -9.45 -9.75
N PHE A 252 -6.23 -9.15 -10.07
CA PHE A 252 -7.13 -10.04 -10.80
C PHE A 252 -7.34 -9.50 -12.20
N VAL A 253 -6.78 -10.18 -13.20
CA VAL A 253 -6.87 -9.80 -14.61
C VAL A 253 -7.77 -10.82 -15.31
N LYS A 254 -9.01 -10.43 -15.60
CA LYS A 254 -10.03 -11.29 -16.16
C LYS A 254 -9.77 -11.53 -17.65
N LYS A 255 -10.53 -12.46 -18.23
CA LYS A 255 -10.40 -12.89 -19.63
C LYS A 255 -10.32 -11.71 -20.61
N ASN A 256 -9.39 -11.74 -21.55
CA ASN A 256 -9.13 -10.69 -22.55
C ASN A 256 -8.76 -9.31 -21.95
N ALA A 257 -8.58 -9.18 -20.63
CA ALA A 257 -8.22 -7.93 -20.02
C ALA A 257 -6.72 -7.65 -20.10
N ARG A 258 -6.34 -6.40 -19.87
CA ARG A 258 -4.95 -5.96 -19.82
C ARG A 258 -4.69 -5.10 -18.60
N LEU A 259 -3.66 -5.45 -17.84
CA LEU A 259 -3.17 -4.64 -16.73
C LEU A 259 -1.69 -4.33 -16.90
N ARG A 260 -1.35 -3.05 -16.82
CA ARG A 260 0.02 -2.61 -16.55
C ARG A 260 0.11 -2.14 -15.12
N TYR A 261 0.93 -2.79 -14.31
CA TYR A 261 1.20 -2.42 -12.93
C TYR A 261 2.66 -2.00 -12.80
N SER A 262 2.88 -0.76 -12.39
CA SER A 262 4.21 -0.20 -12.19
C SER A 262 4.39 0.24 -10.75
N THR A 263 5.47 -0.17 -10.10
CA THR A 263 5.80 0.27 -8.75
C THR A 263 7.16 0.94 -8.72
N ILE A 264 7.25 2.04 -7.96
CA ILE A 264 8.47 2.83 -7.78
C ILE A 264 8.72 2.92 -6.27
N GLU A 265 9.77 2.28 -5.81
CA GLU A 265 10.08 2.19 -4.39
C GLU A 265 11.37 2.94 -4.05
N ASN A 266 11.31 3.80 -3.04
CA ASN A 266 12.45 4.57 -2.55
C ASN A 266 12.58 4.47 -1.03
N TRP A 267 13.17 3.39 -0.58
CA TRP A 267 13.34 3.07 0.84
C TRP A 267 14.72 3.47 1.38
N SER A 268 14.78 3.77 2.67
CA SER A 268 16.04 3.93 3.38
C SER A 268 16.70 2.56 3.65
N LYS A 269 17.99 2.58 4.01
CA LYS A 269 18.73 1.33 4.33
C LYS A 269 18.20 0.59 5.57
N ASN A 270 17.48 1.27 6.46
CA ASN A 270 16.92 0.72 7.68
C ASN A 270 15.47 0.23 7.51
N MET A 271 14.97 0.22 6.26
CA MET A 271 13.66 -0.30 5.93
C MET A 271 13.75 -1.79 5.57
N TYR A 272 12.98 -2.60 6.27
CA TYR A 272 12.69 -3.97 5.86
C TYR A 272 11.48 -3.95 4.94
N ASN A 273 11.72 -4.19 3.65
CA ASN A 273 10.65 -4.24 2.64
C ASN A 273 10.29 -5.69 2.34
N LEU A 274 9.18 -6.14 2.90
CA LEU A 274 8.70 -7.53 2.87
C LEU A 274 7.34 -7.64 2.16
N ASN A 275 7.17 -6.91 1.05
CA ASN A 275 5.96 -6.90 0.26
C ASN A 275 5.66 -8.24 -0.40
N THR A 276 4.38 -8.54 -0.53
CA THR A 276 3.90 -9.69 -1.29
C THR A 276 2.94 -9.24 -2.37
N LYS A 277 3.30 -9.48 -3.64
CA LYS A 277 2.49 -9.12 -4.81
C LYS A 277 2.16 -10.38 -5.60
N ARG A 278 0.87 -10.60 -5.89
CA ARG A 278 0.40 -11.73 -6.71
C ARG A 278 -0.64 -11.31 -7.72
N ALA A 279 -0.59 -11.97 -8.87
CA ALA A 279 -1.58 -11.80 -9.92
C ALA A 279 -2.22 -13.14 -10.28
N MET A 280 -3.53 -13.10 -10.55
CA MET A 280 -4.25 -14.13 -11.28
C MET A 280 -4.59 -13.57 -12.66
N VAL A 281 -4.15 -14.27 -13.70
CA VAL A 281 -4.32 -13.87 -15.10
C VAL A 281 -5.14 -14.95 -15.79
N GLU A 282 -6.34 -14.60 -16.25
CA GLU A 282 -7.24 -15.50 -16.95
C GLU A 282 -6.90 -15.62 -18.45
N ASP A 283 -7.64 -16.44 -19.18
CA ASP A 283 -7.38 -16.75 -20.58
C ASP A 283 -7.30 -15.50 -21.48
N LEU A 284 -6.31 -15.47 -22.36
CA LEU A 284 -6.06 -14.40 -23.33
C LEU A 284 -5.87 -13.01 -22.72
N SER A 285 -5.64 -12.92 -21.42
CA SER A 285 -5.33 -11.66 -20.76
C SER A 285 -3.84 -11.39 -20.71
N LEU A 286 -3.47 -10.13 -20.52
CA LEU A 286 -2.09 -9.67 -20.44
C LEU A 286 -1.86 -8.93 -19.14
N ILE A 287 -0.75 -9.24 -18.49
CA ILE A 287 -0.23 -8.45 -17.39
C ILE A 287 1.21 -8.03 -17.67
N HIS A 288 1.52 -6.78 -17.39
CA HIS A 288 2.88 -6.27 -17.40
C HIS A 288 3.19 -5.69 -16.02
N ILE A 289 4.16 -6.28 -15.33
CA ILE A 289 4.61 -5.83 -14.01
C ILE A 289 6.00 -5.23 -14.18
N SER A 290 6.16 -3.98 -13.78
CA SER A 290 7.43 -3.28 -13.76
C SER A 290 7.72 -2.79 -12.35
N GLU A 291 8.83 -3.26 -11.80
CA GLU A 291 9.29 -2.95 -10.45
C GLU A 291 10.78 -2.60 -10.49
N PRO A 292 11.13 -1.37 -10.94
CA PRO A 292 12.51 -0.95 -10.91
C PRO A 292 12.98 -0.81 -9.46
N THR A 293 13.75 -1.79 -8.99
CA THR A 293 14.45 -1.73 -7.73
C THR A 293 15.87 -1.27 -7.97
N ARG A 294 16.28 -0.24 -7.26
CA ARG A 294 17.68 0.18 -7.30
C ARG A 294 18.49 -0.77 -6.43
N ARG A 295 19.28 -1.65 -7.06
CA ARG A 295 20.34 -2.39 -6.36
C ARG A 295 21.39 -1.39 -5.87
N ARG A 296 21.74 -1.43 -4.62
CA ARG A 296 22.86 -0.70 -4.00
C ARG A 296 24.07 -1.58 -3.89
#